data_6ed614e0792b5edb9744e6f2fcef7087
#
_entry.id   6ed614e0792b5edb9744e6f2fcef7087
#
_cell.length_a   1.000
_cell.length_b   1.000
_cell.length_c   1.000
_cell.angle_alpha   90.00
_cell.angle_beta   90.00
_cell.angle_gamma   90.00
#
_symmetry.space_group_name_H-M   'P 1'
#
loop_
_entity.id
_entity.type
_entity.pdbx_description
1 polymer ?
#
loop_
_entity_poly.entity_id
_entity_poly.type
_entity_poly.pdbx_seq_one_letter_code
_entity_poly.pdbx_strand_id
1 'polypeptide(L)'
;MPLLGTTGGGSAKGFGAVANLGYFIRNSLRFRSSASADLSRTPTVAGNRKTYTFSAWVKRGTLGSAAQALLGAGTSNTVYDRISFESDSIRIVFNNGTYDVNTSSVYRDPSAWYHVVVAMDTTQATAANRVKIYINGNQITAFATASYPAQNHETNINNNIANSIGSLYAGSWGTYLDG
;
A
#
# COMPACT_ATOMS: atom_id res chain seq x y z
N MET A 1 -54.18 12.85 -2.39
CA MET A 1 -52.87 13.29 -1.92
C MET A 1 -51.98 12.08 -1.86
N PRO A 2 -51.01 11.91 -2.74
CA PRO A 2 -50.06 10.81 -2.56
C PRO A 2 -49.13 11.19 -1.40
N LEU A 3 -49.08 10.33 -0.39
CA LEU A 3 -48.03 10.40 0.62
C LEU A 3 -46.69 10.33 -0.08
N LEU A 4 -45.93 11.39 0.02
CA LEU A 4 -44.50 11.29 -0.24
C LEU A 4 -43.99 10.21 0.72
N GLY A 5 -43.67 9.07 0.15
CA GLY A 5 -42.96 8.04 0.91
C GLY A 5 -41.71 8.66 1.49
N THR A 6 -41.47 8.41 2.75
CA THR A 6 -40.27 8.78 3.49
C THR A 6 -39.02 8.10 2.86
N THR A 7 -38.71 8.47 1.63
CA THR A 7 -37.46 8.12 0.98
C THR A 7 -36.37 9.14 1.29
N GLY A 8 -36.55 9.91 2.36
CA GLY A 8 -35.52 10.80 2.90
C GLY A 8 -34.29 10.05 3.46
N GLY A 9 -34.29 8.72 3.44
CA GLY A 9 -33.11 7.93 3.74
C GLY A 9 -32.09 7.79 2.61
N GLY A 10 -32.40 8.36 1.42
CA GLY A 10 -31.55 8.19 0.25
C GLY A 10 -30.21 8.95 0.31
N SER A 11 -30.17 10.11 0.95
CA SER A 11 -28.94 10.89 1.04
C SER A 11 -27.93 10.33 2.06
N ALA A 12 -28.42 9.69 3.13
CA ALA A 12 -27.56 8.98 4.07
C ALA A 12 -27.01 7.66 3.47
N LYS A 13 -27.68 7.09 2.47
CA LYS A 13 -27.20 5.91 1.74
C LYS A 13 -26.12 6.23 0.71
N GLY A 14 -25.94 7.48 0.34
CA GLY A 14 -24.96 7.88 -0.67
C GLY A 14 -23.50 7.65 -0.22
N PHE A 15 -23.21 7.77 1.05
CA PHE A 15 -21.89 7.42 1.62
C PHE A 15 -21.79 5.96 2.06
N GLY A 16 -22.89 5.26 2.16
CA GLY A 16 -22.96 3.87 2.58
C GLY A 16 -23.28 2.88 1.46
N ALA A 17 -23.28 3.32 0.22
CA ALA A 17 -23.71 2.50 -0.93
C ALA A 17 -22.72 1.41 -1.36
N VAL A 18 -21.72 1.11 -0.58
CA VAL A 18 -21.10 -0.23 -0.58
C VAL A 18 -21.97 -1.29 0.07
N ALA A 19 -23.18 -0.90 0.55
CA ALA A 19 -24.15 -1.80 1.18
C ALA A 19 -24.65 -2.93 0.25
N ASN A 20 -24.53 -2.76 -1.06
CA ASN A 20 -24.91 -3.79 -2.02
C ASN A 20 -23.83 -4.85 -2.29
N LEU A 21 -22.63 -4.68 -1.71
CA LEU A 21 -21.56 -5.67 -1.84
C LEU A 21 -21.50 -6.67 -0.69
N GLY A 22 -22.44 -6.58 0.27
CA GLY A 22 -22.57 -7.53 1.39
C GLY A 22 -21.39 -7.53 2.37
N TYR A 23 -20.40 -6.64 2.21
CA TYR A 23 -19.23 -6.56 3.06
C TYR A 23 -19.10 -5.18 3.71
N PHE A 24 -19.14 -5.14 5.04
CA PHE A 24 -18.94 -3.92 5.82
C PHE A 24 -17.60 -3.97 6.56
N ILE A 25 -16.75 -3.01 6.31
CA ILE A 25 -15.58 -2.78 7.15
C ILE A 25 -16.04 -1.93 8.35
N ARG A 26 -16.12 -2.55 9.52
CA ARG A 26 -16.58 -1.89 10.76
C ARG A 26 -15.45 -1.29 11.58
N ASN A 27 -14.22 -1.73 11.35
CA ASN A 27 -13.06 -1.36 12.14
C ASN A 27 -11.92 -0.90 11.23
N SER A 28 -11.12 0.03 11.72
CA SER A 28 -9.85 0.42 11.12
C SER A 28 -8.75 0.34 12.17
N LEU A 29 -7.53 0.15 11.73
CA LEU A 29 -6.35 0.29 12.58
C LEU A 29 -5.81 1.71 12.40
N ARG A 30 -5.42 2.32 13.50
CA ARG A 30 -4.67 3.56 13.49
C ARG A 30 -3.22 3.26 13.84
N PHE A 31 -2.34 3.62 12.93
CA PHE A 31 -0.92 3.62 13.15
C PHE A 31 -0.49 4.99 13.67
N ARG A 32 0.40 5.00 14.66
CA ARG A 32 0.97 6.23 15.21
C ARG A 32 2.48 6.12 15.13
N SER A 33 3.10 6.92 14.29
CA SER A 33 4.54 6.90 14.05
C SER A 33 5.34 7.22 15.32
N SER A 34 4.86 8.16 16.14
CA SER A 34 5.50 8.53 17.42
C SER A 34 5.48 7.42 18.48
N ALA A 35 4.60 6.43 18.33
CA ALA A 35 4.53 5.25 19.19
C ALA A 35 5.16 4.00 18.53
N SER A 36 5.80 4.17 17.35
CA SER A 36 6.37 3.07 16.58
C SER A 36 5.37 1.92 16.35
N ALA A 37 4.10 2.29 16.09
CA ALA A 37 3.03 1.32 15.94
C ALA A 37 3.12 0.60 14.60
N ASP A 38 3.12 -0.73 14.65
CA ASP A 38 3.13 -1.59 13.46
C ASP A 38 2.46 -2.94 13.74
N LEU A 39 2.21 -3.68 12.67
CA LEU A 39 1.90 -5.11 12.71
C LEU A 39 3.04 -5.86 12.03
N SER A 40 3.60 -6.86 12.68
CA SER A 40 4.70 -7.64 12.12
C SER A 40 4.45 -9.14 12.24
N ARG A 41 4.99 -9.87 11.27
CA ARG A 41 4.97 -11.33 11.23
C ARG A 41 6.21 -11.85 10.51
N THR A 42 6.82 -12.89 11.05
CA THR A 42 7.83 -13.69 10.36
C THR A 42 7.20 -15.03 9.97
N PRO A 43 6.90 -15.27 8.69
CA PRO A 43 6.41 -16.57 8.23
C PRO A 43 7.44 -17.67 8.48
N THR A 44 7.00 -18.87 8.82
CA THR A 44 7.89 -20.03 8.97
C THR A 44 8.40 -20.57 7.64
N VAL A 45 7.62 -20.37 6.57
CA VAL A 45 7.93 -20.78 5.20
C VAL A 45 7.65 -19.59 4.27
N ALA A 46 8.51 -19.38 3.29
CA ALA A 46 8.31 -18.37 2.28
C ALA A 46 7.06 -18.69 1.44
N GLY A 47 6.25 -17.66 1.18
CA GLY A 47 5.13 -17.71 0.26
C GLY A 47 5.54 -17.41 -1.19
N ASN A 48 4.57 -17.03 -2.02
CA ASN A 48 4.86 -16.59 -3.38
C ASN A 48 5.51 -15.21 -3.35
N ARG A 49 6.77 -15.14 -3.73
CA ARG A 49 7.61 -13.94 -3.73
C ARG A 49 7.64 -13.23 -5.08
N LYS A 50 7.10 -13.87 -6.14
CA LYS A 50 7.10 -13.37 -7.52
C LYS A 50 5.75 -12.78 -7.92
N THR A 51 4.66 -13.35 -7.37
CA THR A 51 3.29 -12.95 -7.75
C THR A 51 2.44 -12.78 -6.50
N TYR A 52 2.02 -11.56 -6.23
CA TYR A 52 1.13 -11.21 -5.12
C TYR A 52 0.48 -9.84 -5.34
N THR A 53 -0.53 -9.55 -4.56
CA THR A 53 -1.21 -8.26 -4.56
C THR A 53 -1.29 -7.72 -3.15
N PHE A 54 -0.84 -6.48 -2.96
CA PHE A 54 -1.14 -5.67 -1.78
C PHE A 54 -2.38 -4.81 -2.07
N SER A 55 -3.33 -4.79 -1.15
CA SER A 55 -4.52 -3.95 -1.27
C SER A 55 -4.92 -3.43 0.11
N ALA A 56 -5.03 -2.12 0.25
CA ALA A 56 -5.45 -1.48 1.50
C ALA A 56 -6.16 -0.15 1.25
N TRP A 57 -7.13 0.17 2.13
CA TRP A 57 -7.63 1.53 2.28
C TRP A 57 -6.77 2.24 3.31
N VAL A 58 -6.24 3.39 2.95
CA VAL A 58 -5.32 4.16 3.79
C VAL A 58 -5.80 5.60 3.88
N LYS A 59 -5.78 6.14 5.09
CA LYS A 59 -5.94 7.56 5.37
C LYS A 59 -4.65 8.06 6.00
N ARG A 60 -4.10 9.15 5.48
CA ARG A 60 -2.82 9.68 5.95
C ARG A 60 -3.02 10.63 7.12
N GLY A 61 -2.23 10.50 8.17
CA GLY A 61 -2.17 11.44 9.29
C GLY A 61 -1.14 12.54 9.06
N THR A 62 0.05 12.16 8.59
CA THR A 62 1.17 13.07 8.35
C THR A 62 1.53 13.11 6.88
N LEU A 63 1.82 14.31 6.38
CA LEU A 63 2.31 14.56 5.02
C LEU A 63 3.80 14.87 5.07
N GLY A 64 4.47 14.79 3.91
CA GLY A 64 5.84 15.24 3.76
C GLY A 64 6.79 14.24 3.10
N SER A 65 8.09 14.54 3.21
CA SER A 65 9.13 13.84 2.47
C SER A 65 9.57 12.52 3.09
N ALA A 66 9.36 12.33 4.38
CA ALA A 66 9.77 11.08 5.04
C ALA A 66 8.99 9.87 4.52
N ALA A 67 9.66 8.76 4.37
CA ALA A 67 9.02 7.52 3.98
C ALA A 67 8.11 7.00 5.10
N GLN A 68 6.88 6.61 4.74
CA GLN A 68 5.88 6.01 5.61
C GLN A 68 5.46 4.68 4.98
N ALA A 69 5.97 3.57 5.51
CA ALA A 69 5.76 2.26 4.93
C ALA A 69 4.32 1.78 5.17
N LEU A 70 3.67 1.33 4.09
CA LEU A 70 2.40 0.60 4.12
C LEU A 70 2.66 -0.89 4.34
N LEU A 71 3.63 -1.42 3.60
CA LEU A 71 4.09 -2.80 3.66
C LEU A 71 5.60 -2.80 3.54
N GLY A 72 6.29 -3.56 4.38
CA GLY A 72 7.74 -3.70 4.35
C GLY A 72 8.18 -5.11 4.69
N ALA A 73 9.33 -5.51 4.14
CA ALA A 73 10.02 -6.73 4.52
C ALA A 73 11.52 -6.55 4.33
N GLY A 74 12.32 -6.97 5.29
CA GLY A 74 13.76 -6.83 5.19
C GLY A 74 14.51 -7.52 6.32
N THR A 75 15.83 -7.58 6.18
CA THR A 75 16.77 -8.12 7.18
C THR A 75 17.82 -7.10 7.60
N SER A 76 18.07 -6.10 6.77
CA SER A 76 19.07 -5.06 7.02
C SER A 76 18.74 -3.79 6.24
N ASN A 77 19.46 -2.72 6.50
CA ASN A 77 19.35 -1.45 5.75
C ASN A 77 19.82 -1.56 4.28
N THR A 78 20.36 -2.70 3.86
CA THR A 78 20.77 -2.99 2.49
C THR A 78 19.97 -4.10 1.83
N VAL A 79 19.08 -4.77 2.59
CA VAL A 79 18.25 -5.88 2.10
C VAL A 79 16.83 -5.68 2.58
N TYR A 80 16.05 -4.93 1.82
CA TYR A 80 14.64 -4.70 2.12
C TYR A 80 13.84 -4.35 0.87
N ASP A 81 12.53 -4.58 0.96
CA ASP A 81 11.52 -4.11 0.04
C ASP A 81 10.46 -3.33 0.81
N ARG A 82 9.88 -2.30 0.20
CA ARG A 82 8.77 -1.55 0.80
C ARG A 82 7.82 -1.00 -0.24
N ILE A 83 6.56 -0.86 0.17
CA ILE A 83 5.53 -0.02 -0.44
C ILE A 83 5.28 1.11 0.56
N SER A 84 5.43 2.36 0.14
CA SER A 84 5.39 3.51 1.05
C SER A 84 4.76 4.74 0.40
N PHE A 85 4.27 5.67 1.24
CA PHE A 85 4.26 7.08 0.87
C PHE A 85 5.64 7.65 1.10
N GLU A 86 6.17 8.39 0.14
CA GLU A 86 7.43 9.11 0.25
C GLU A 86 7.36 10.36 -0.63
N SER A 87 7.68 11.54 -0.09
CA SER A 87 7.45 12.83 -0.76
C SER A 87 6.01 12.97 -1.27
N ASP A 88 5.05 12.45 -0.50
CA ASP A 88 3.62 12.38 -0.78
C ASP A 88 3.21 11.55 -2.01
N SER A 89 4.13 10.91 -2.71
CA SER A 89 3.86 9.95 -3.79
C SER A 89 3.80 8.50 -3.26
N ILE A 90 3.29 7.56 -4.06
CA ILE A 90 3.44 6.13 -3.79
C ILE A 90 4.77 5.69 -4.41
N ARG A 91 5.63 5.16 -3.57
CA ARG A 91 6.94 4.64 -3.96
C ARG A 91 7.08 3.18 -3.55
N ILE A 92 7.54 2.37 -4.48
CA ILE A 92 7.83 0.96 -4.27
C ILE A 92 9.30 0.75 -4.51
N VAL A 93 9.99 0.28 -3.47
CA VAL A 93 11.42 0.03 -3.49
C VAL A 93 11.66 -1.45 -3.30
N PHE A 94 12.50 -2.04 -4.16
CA PHE A 94 12.94 -3.42 -4.03
C PHE A 94 14.46 -3.46 -3.94
N ASN A 95 14.94 -4.40 -3.14
CA ASN A 95 16.37 -4.64 -2.94
C ASN A 95 17.14 -3.35 -2.67
N ASN A 96 16.68 -2.60 -1.66
CA ASN A 96 17.30 -1.34 -1.21
C ASN A 96 17.47 -0.29 -2.33
N GLY A 97 16.48 -0.15 -3.21
CA GLY A 97 16.53 0.85 -4.28
C GLY A 97 17.20 0.39 -5.58
N THR A 98 17.62 -0.86 -5.69
CA THR A 98 18.06 -1.43 -6.98
C THR A 98 16.93 -1.32 -8.01
N TYR A 99 15.68 -1.53 -7.57
CA TYR A 99 14.48 -1.28 -8.35
C TYR A 99 13.60 -0.27 -7.61
N ASP A 100 13.09 0.70 -8.35
CA ASP A 100 12.37 1.83 -7.79
C ASP A 100 11.25 2.26 -8.75
N VAL A 101 10.01 2.14 -8.30
CA VAL A 101 8.84 2.59 -9.04
C VAL A 101 8.14 3.65 -8.20
N ASN A 102 8.17 4.90 -8.67
CA ASN A 102 7.61 6.05 -7.97
C ASN A 102 6.60 6.78 -8.84
N THR A 103 5.38 7.01 -8.33
CA THR A 103 4.33 7.72 -9.05
C THR A 103 4.68 9.21 -9.22
N SER A 104 4.30 9.82 -10.35
CA SER A 104 4.40 11.28 -10.52
C SER A 104 3.32 12.01 -9.72
N SER A 105 2.20 11.35 -9.45
CA SER A 105 1.09 11.89 -8.67
C SER A 105 1.40 11.93 -7.19
N VAL A 106 0.90 12.96 -6.50
CA VAL A 106 1.01 13.15 -5.06
C VAL A 106 -0.35 13.06 -4.38
N TYR A 107 -0.36 12.56 -3.14
CA TYR A 107 -1.56 12.22 -2.36
C TYR A 107 -1.52 13.00 -1.04
N ARG A 108 -1.96 14.27 -1.07
CA ARG A 108 -1.78 15.26 0.03
C ARG A 108 -3.05 15.58 0.80
N ASP A 109 -4.14 14.89 0.55
CA ASP A 109 -5.38 15.14 1.30
C ASP A 109 -5.46 14.19 2.51
N PRO A 110 -5.25 14.68 3.75
CA PRO A 110 -5.37 13.86 4.96
C PRO A 110 -6.83 13.57 5.32
N SER A 111 -7.80 14.24 4.69
CA SER A 111 -9.23 13.93 4.86
C SER A 111 -9.70 12.78 3.98
N ALA A 112 -9.00 12.50 2.88
CA ALA A 112 -9.36 11.48 1.92
C ALA A 112 -8.90 10.08 2.34
N TRP A 113 -9.70 9.08 1.96
CA TRP A 113 -9.29 7.69 1.91
C TRP A 113 -8.73 7.35 0.53
N TYR A 114 -7.59 6.68 0.52
CA TYR A 114 -6.97 6.17 -0.70
C TYR A 114 -7.04 4.64 -0.70
N HIS A 115 -7.67 4.06 -1.71
CA HIS A 115 -7.55 2.64 -1.98
C HIS A 115 -6.28 2.40 -2.78
N VAL A 116 -5.26 1.90 -2.13
CA VAL A 116 -3.96 1.59 -2.74
C VAL A 116 -3.91 0.13 -3.09
N VAL A 117 -3.71 -0.20 -4.37
CA VAL A 117 -3.48 -1.56 -4.83
C VAL A 117 -2.16 -1.62 -5.58
N VAL A 118 -1.32 -2.56 -5.20
CA VAL A 118 -0.06 -2.87 -5.90
C VAL A 118 -0.10 -4.33 -6.32
N ALA A 119 -0.22 -4.57 -7.61
CA ALA A 119 -0.14 -5.90 -8.20
C ALA A 119 1.29 -6.17 -8.68
N MET A 120 1.89 -7.20 -8.11
CA MET A 120 3.23 -7.67 -8.42
C MET A 120 3.16 -8.97 -9.21
N ASP A 121 3.83 -9.02 -10.36
CA ASP A 121 4.06 -10.24 -11.13
C ASP A 121 5.39 -10.16 -11.87
N THR A 122 6.47 -10.55 -11.21
CA THR A 122 7.80 -10.50 -11.81
C THR A 122 8.02 -11.53 -12.92
N THR A 123 7.10 -12.47 -13.13
CA THR A 123 7.21 -13.48 -14.21
C THR A 123 6.96 -12.88 -15.59
N GLN A 124 6.35 -11.70 -15.66
CA GLN A 124 6.02 -11.02 -16.91
C GLN A 124 7.27 -10.70 -17.75
N ALA A 125 7.21 -10.98 -19.04
CA ALA A 125 8.29 -10.66 -19.97
C ALA A 125 8.51 -9.14 -20.08
N THR A 126 7.41 -8.38 -20.20
CA THR A 126 7.45 -6.92 -20.29
C THR A 126 7.66 -6.32 -18.91
N ALA A 127 8.72 -5.50 -18.72
CA ALA A 127 9.08 -4.94 -17.44
C ALA A 127 7.94 -4.11 -16.79
N ALA A 128 7.27 -3.27 -17.57
CA ALA A 128 6.17 -2.43 -17.08
C ALA A 128 4.93 -3.24 -16.62
N ASN A 129 4.83 -4.51 -16.97
CA ASN A 129 3.76 -5.39 -16.50
C ASN A 129 4.08 -6.08 -15.18
N ARG A 130 5.33 -5.97 -14.67
CA ARG A 130 5.76 -6.61 -13.42
C ARG A 130 5.25 -5.92 -12.17
N VAL A 131 5.00 -4.62 -12.26
CA VAL A 131 4.47 -3.81 -11.17
C VAL A 131 3.36 -2.92 -11.70
N LYS A 132 2.15 -3.08 -11.19
CA LYS A 132 1.01 -2.22 -11.50
C LYS A 132 0.47 -1.59 -10.23
N ILE A 133 0.26 -0.29 -10.26
CA ILE A 133 -0.26 0.49 -9.14
C ILE A 133 -1.63 1.01 -9.53
N TYR A 134 -2.60 0.87 -8.60
CA TYR A 134 -3.93 1.44 -8.76
C TYR A 134 -4.24 2.29 -7.53
N ILE A 135 -4.81 3.47 -7.76
CA ILE A 135 -5.31 4.34 -6.70
C ILE A 135 -6.78 4.62 -6.98
N ASN A 136 -7.63 4.30 -6.00
CA ASN A 136 -9.09 4.44 -6.10
C ASN A 136 -9.66 3.77 -7.37
N GLY A 137 -9.13 2.60 -7.73
CA GLY A 137 -9.54 1.82 -8.89
C GLY A 137 -8.91 2.25 -10.23
N ASN A 138 -8.20 3.37 -10.28
CA ASN A 138 -7.56 3.86 -11.51
C ASN A 138 -6.10 3.41 -11.58
N GLN A 139 -5.71 2.79 -12.70
CA GLN A 139 -4.31 2.41 -12.90
C GLN A 139 -3.44 3.66 -13.09
N ILE A 140 -2.33 3.71 -12.39
CA ILE A 140 -1.31 4.75 -12.55
C ILE A 140 -0.41 4.36 -13.72
N THR A 141 -0.24 5.29 -14.65
CA THR A 141 0.61 5.12 -15.85
C THR A 141 1.73 6.15 -15.93
N ALA A 142 1.67 7.21 -15.09
CA ALA A 142 2.68 8.25 -15.03
C ALA A 142 3.59 8.04 -13.81
N PHE A 143 4.87 7.87 -14.05
CA PHE A 143 5.89 7.62 -13.04
C PHE A 143 7.00 8.67 -13.09
N ALA A 144 7.46 9.11 -11.92
CA ALA A 144 8.67 9.92 -11.78
C ALA A 144 9.93 9.04 -11.91
N THR A 145 9.83 7.80 -11.43
CA THR A 145 10.87 6.76 -11.60
C THR A 145 10.18 5.46 -11.97
N ALA A 146 10.74 4.71 -12.91
CA ALA A 146 10.20 3.44 -13.39
C ALA A 146 11.31 2.40 -13.62
N SER A 147 12.07 2.09 -12.58
CA SER A 147 13.06 1.00 -12.59
C SER A 147 12.38 -0.28 -12.09
N TYR A 148 11.91 -1.12 -13.01
CA TYR A 148 11.18 -2.33 -12.69
C TYR A 148 12.10 -3.49 -12.31
N PRO A 149 11.64 -4.43 -11.42
CA PRO A 149 12.39 -5.63 -11.09
C PRO A 149 12.76 -6.46 -12.33
N ALA A 150 13.87 -7.18 -12.27
CA ALA A 150 14.22 -8.16 -13.30
C ALA A 150 13.13 -9.24 -13.43
N GLN A 151 13.06 -9.89 -14.59
CA GLN A 151 12.15 -11.01 -14.76
C GLN A 151 12.51 -12.13 -13.78
N ASN A 152 11.48 -12.71 -13.15
CA ASN A 152 11.59 -13.73 -12.11
C ASN A 152 12.30 -13.27 -10.82
N HIS A 153 12.45 -11.96 -10.61
CA HIS A 153 12.97 -11.44 -9.33
C HIS A 153 12.10 -11.91 -8.16
N GLU A 154 12.74 -12.40 -7.13
CA GLU A 154 12.08 -12.79 -5.87
C GLU A 154 12.17 -11.66 -4.85
N THR A 155 11.03 -11.08 -4.51
CA THR A 155 10.96 -9.98 -3.53
C THR A 155 11.23 -10.48 -2.10
N ASN A 156 11.57 -9.56 -1.21
CA ASN A 156 11.67 -9.83 0.22
C ASN A 156 10.27 -9.95 0.87
N ILE A 157 9.25 -9.33 0.30
CA ILE A 157 7.85 -9.50 0.71
C ILE A 157 7.44 -10.96 0.48
N ASN A 158 6.69 -11.53 1.41
CA ASN A 158 6.31 -12.94 1.50
C ASN A 158 7.48 -13.93 1.72
N ASN A 159 8.68 -13.44 2.01
CA ASN A 159 9.77 -14.31 2.43
C ASN A 159 9.63 -14.70 3.92
N ASN A 160 10.39 -15.72 4.36
CA ASN A 160 10.46 -16.16 5.76
C ASN A 160 11.34 -15.24 6.64
N ILE A 161 11.19 -13.96 6.47
CA ILE A 161 11.81 -12.88 7.24
C ILE A 161 10.73 -11.99 7.84
N ALA A 162 11.08 -10.98 8.61
CA ALA A 162 10.10 -10.04 9.15
C ALA A 162 9.38 -9.29 8.01
N ASN A 163 8.06 -9.47 7.94
CA ASN A 163 7.14 -8.71 7.10
C ASN A 163 6.29 -7.82 8.01
N SER A 164 6.04 -6.57 7.64
CA SER A 164 5.35 -5.59 8.48
C SER A 164 4.36 -4.75 7.70
N ILE A 165 3.29 -4.34 8.38
CA ILE A 165 2.32 -3.34 7.94
C ILE A 165 2.47 -2.12 8.83
N GLY A 166 2.55 -0.93 8.25
CA GLY A 166 2.74 0.32 8.97
C GLY A 166 4.19 0.63 9.36
N SER A 167 5.14 -0.22 8.99
CA SER A 167 6.56 -0.01 9.24
C SER A 167 7.44 -0.76 8.24
N LEU A 168 8.74 -0.55 8.32
CA LEU A 168 9.75 -1.36 7.66
C LEU A 168 10.76 -1.86 8.70
N TYR A 169 11.02 -3.15 8.72
CA TYR A 169 12.20 -3.72 9.35
C TYR A 169 13.35 -3.82 8.34
N ALA A 170 14.46 -3.16 8.66
CA ALA A 170 15.66 -3.16 7.85
C ALA A 170 16.92 -3.23 8.75
N GLY A 171 16.97 -4.27 9.61
CA GLY A 171 17.97 -4.40 10.68
C GLY A 171 17.57 -3.69 11.97
N SER A 172 16.72 -2.67 11.86
CA SER A 172 15.98 -2.01 12.94
C SER A 172 14.63 -1.56 12.40
N TRP A 173 13.64 -1.37 13.25
CA TRP A 173 12.33 -0.85 12.85
C TRP A 173 12.40 0.64 12.51
N GLY A 174 11.72 1.05 11.47
CA GLY A 174 11.67 2.45 11.00
C GLY A 174 10.59 2.71 9.97
N THR A 175 10.59 3.93 9.42
CA THR A 175 9.64 4.37 8.37
C THR A 175 8.17 4.14 8.74
N TYR A 176 7.81 4.45 9.99
CA TYR A 176 6.47 4.20 10.51
C TYR A 176 5.40 5.04 9.81
N LEU A 177 4.27 4.41 9.53
CA LEU A 177 3.06 5.07 9.04
C LEU A 177 2.43 5.90 10.17
N ASP A 178 1.87 7.04 9.80
CA ASP A 178 0.98 7.83 10.63
C ASP A 178 -0.36 7.99 9.88
N GLY A 179 -1.39 7.28 10.36
CA GLY A 179 -2.68 7.23 9.68
C GLY A 179 -3.69 6.26 10.27
#